data_8d1c94a738dfc0526149a40077d86147
#
_entry.id   8d1c94a738dfc0526149a40077d86147
#
_cell.length_a   1.000
_cell.length_b   1.000
_cell.length_c   1.000
_cell.angle_alpha   90.00
_cell.angle_beta   90.00
_cell.angle_gamma   90.00
#
_symmetry.space_group_name_H-M   'P 1'
#
loop_
_entity.id
_entity.type
_entity.pdbx_description
1 polymer ?
#
loop_
_entity_poly.entity_id
_entity_poly.type
_entity_poly.pdbx_seq_one_letter_code
_entity_poly.pdbx_strand_id
1 'polypeptide(L)'
;MKHPVKPQVIILGTRHPLQAGHDSYSSSQLKAFSDLLDRIRRKYRVKFIAEEMSSDVLGDFRVTATVAKALADRKRVAHRYVDLTWQERSTLGIDRFGLHRIGQAAGLSAAQFAALEKAVEELRECAWLVRVLDSNKWPVLLICGANHAPRIQYLFNTVGKLAVIEVNDYEAQP
;
A
#
# COMPACT_ATOMS: atom_id res chain seq x y z
N MET A 1 -34.52 -6.64 -9.53
CA MET A 1 -33.21 -7.24 -9.13
C MET A 1 -32.26 -6.10 -8.78
N LYS A 2 -31.72 -6.07 -7.55
CA LYS A 2 -30.69 -5.08 -7.19
C LYS A 2 -29.40 -5.47 -7.94
N HIS A 3 -28.87 -4.60 -8.78
CA HIS A 3 -27.56 -4.81 -9.36
C HIS A 3 -26.52 -4.97 -8.23
N PRO A 4 -25.61 -5.93 -8.28
CA PRO A 4 -24.59 -6.08 -7.28
C PRO A 4 -23.77 -4.78 -7.21
N VAL A 5 -23.61 -4.26 -6.01
CA VAL A 5 -22.80 -3.05 -5.79
C VAL A 5 -21.36 -3.39 -6.16
N LYS A 6 -20.80 -2.67 -7.14
CA LYS A 6 -19.42 -2.90 -7.57
C LYS A 6 -18.44 -2.36 -6.52
N PRO A 7 -17.36 -3.08 -6.21
CA PRO A 7 -16.37 -2.61 -5.28
C PRO A 7 -15.74 -1.30 -5.77
N GLN A 8 -15.52 -0.37 -4.85
CA GLN A 8 -14.83 0.89 -5.12
C GLN A 8 -13.34 0.80 -4.84
N VAL A 9 -12.95 -0.07 -3.90
CA VAL A 9 -11.55 -0.33 -3.56
C VAL A 9 -11.26 -1.81 -3.73
N ILE A 10 -10.25 -2.09 -4.52
CA ILE A 10 -9.72 -3.43 -4.76
C ILE A 10 -8.36 -3.48 -4.07
N ILE A 11 -8.17 -4.41 -3.15
CA ILE A 11 -6.96 -4.54 -2.37
C ILE A 11 -6.17 -5.75 -2.87
N LEU A 12 -4.88 -5.52 -3.09
CA LEU A 12 -3.90 -6.54 -3.42
C LEU A 12 -2.81 -6.52 -2.35
N GLY A 13 -2.78 -7.56 -1.51
CA GLY A 13 -1.71 -7.80 -0.54
C GLY A 13 -0.54 -8.53 -1.18
N THR A 14 0.69 -8.04 -1.00
CA THR A 14 1.90 -8.64 -1.56
C THR A 14 3.14 -8.23 -0.75
N ARG A 15 4.34 -8.50 -1.26
CA ARG A 15 5.62 -8.15 -0.62
C ARG A 15 6.24 -6.91 -1.26
N HIS A 16 6.80 -6.02 -0.45
CA HIS A 16 7.44 -4.78 -0.92
C HIS A 16 8.55 -4.99 -1.96
N PRO A 17 9.46 -5.98 -1.84
CA PRO A 17 10.46 -6.22 -2.89
C PRO A 17 9.84 -6.57 -4.25
N LEU A 18 8.72 -7.30 -4.28
CA LEU A 18 8.00 -7.59 -5.53
C LEU A 18 7.33 -6.33 -6.10
N GLN A 19 6.70 -5.50 -5.26
CA GLN A 19 6.14 -4.21 -5.67
C GLN A 19 7.21 -3.32 -6.30
N ALA A 20 8.37 -3.21 -5.63
CA ALA A 20 9.49 -2.42 -6.09
C ALA A 20 10.08 -2.91 -7.42
N GLY A 21 9.92 -4.19 -7.76
CA GLY A 21 10.61 -4.79 -8.90
C GLY A 21 12.08 -5.08 -8.59
N HIS A 22 12.36 -5.44 -7.31
CA HIS A 22 13.71 -5.73 -6.84
C HIS A 22 14.34 -6.91 -7.58
N ASP A 23 15.66 -6.90 -7.73
CA ASP A 23 16.46 -7.88 -8.48
C ASP A 23 16.45 -9.30 -7.91
N SER A 24 15.93 -9.49 -6.67
CA SER A 24 15.63 -10.81 -6.13
C SER A 24 14.52 -11.57 -6.89
N TYR A 25 13.78 -10.87 -7.76
CA TYR A 25 12.75 -11.47 -8.61
C TYR A 25 13.19 -11.50 -10.07
N SER A 26 12.97 -12.63 -10.73
CA SER A 26 13.26 -12.79 -12.15
C SER A 26 12.34 -11.89 -13.02
N SER A 27 12.78 -11.60 -14.23
CA SER A 27 11.96 -10.85 -15.20
C SER A 27 10.62 -11.52 -15.49
N SER A 28 10.55 -12.86 -15.45
CA SER A 28 9.29 -13.61 -15.62
C SER A 28 8.34 -13.39 -14.44
N GLN A 29 8.84 -13.37 -13.22
CA GLN A 29 8.05 -13.10 -12.01
C GLN A 29 7.53 -11.67 -11.99
N LEU A 30 8.37 -10.68 -12.31
CA LEU A 30 7.95 -9.28 -12.42
C LEU A 30 6.92 -9.08 -13.53
N LYS A 31 7.09 -9.79 -14.66
CA LYS A 31 6.10 -9.80 -15.73
C LYS A 31 4.78 -10.40 -15.28
N ALA A 32 4.79 -11.54 -14.60
CA ALA A 32 3.58 -12.19 -14.07
C ALA A 32 2.83 -11.27 -13.10
N PHE A 33 3.56 -10.54 -12.23
CA PHE A 33 2.98 -9.56 -11.35
C PHE A 33 2.35 -8.39 -12.12
N SER A 34 3.06 -7.83 -13.11
CA SER A 34 2.52 -6.78 -13.98
C SER A 34 1.25 -7.23 -14.73
N ASP A 35 1.22 -8.48 -15.20
CA ASP A 35 0.06 -9.05 -15.90
C ASP A 35 -1.14 -9.25 -14.94
N LEU A 36 -0.88 -9.65 -13.68
CA LEU A 36 -1.91 -9.70 -12.63
C LEU A 36 -2.52 -8.31 -12.40
N LEU A 37 -1.68 -7.28 -12.21
CA LEU A 37 -2.13 -5.91 -12.01
C LEU A 37 -2.99 -5.42 -13.19
N ASP A 38 -2.57 -5.69 -14.44
CA ASP A 38 -3.35 -5.30 -15.63
C ASP A 38 -4.67 -6.06 -15.73
N ARG A 39 -4.71 -7.33 -15.33
CA ARG A 39 -5.94 -8.12 -15.26
C ARG A 39 -6.92 -7.54 -14.25
N ILE A 40 -6.47 -7.21 -13.03
CA ILE A 40 -7.29 -6.58 -12.00
C ILE A 40 -7.79 -5.22 -12.50
N ARG A 41 -6.88 -4.41 -13.05
CA ARG A 41 -7.22 -3.09 -13.61
C ARG A 41 -8.35 -3.19 -14.64
N ARG A 42 -8.29 -4.14 -15.56
CA ARG A 42 -9.33 -4.35 -16.59
C ARG A 42 -10.64 -4.87 -15.99
N LYS A 43 -10.56 -5.88 -15.11
CA LYS A 43 -11.72 -6.50 -14.45
C LYS A 43 -12.59 -5.46 -13.75
N TYR A 44 -11.96 -4.56 -13.00
CA TYR A 44 -12.64 -3.55 -12.18
C TYR A 44 -12.70 -2.17 -12.80
N ARG A 45 -12.14 -1.98 -14.01
CA ARG A 45 -12.05 -0.66 -14.68
C ARG A 45 -11.38 0.39 -13.80
N VAL A 46 -10.28 0.03 -13.13
CA VAL A 46 -9.53 0.86 -12.20
C VAL A 46 -9.16 2.21 -12.81
N LYS A 47 -9.40 3.29 -12.08
CA LYS A 47 -9.09 4.70 -12.45
C LYS A 47 -7.88 5.26 -11.72
N PHE A 48 -7.51 4.64 -10.61
CA PHE A 48 -6.41 5.09 -9.78
C PHE A 48 -5.71 3.89 -9.16
N ILE A 49 -4.37 3.87 -9.21
CA ILE A 49 -3.53 2.89 -8.52
C ILE A 49 -2.85 3.61 -7.36
N ALA A 50 -3.06 3.10 -6.15
CA ALA A 50 -2.42 3.56 -4.93
C ALA A 50 -1.47 2.46 -4.42
N GLU A 51 -0.28 2.82 -3.97
CA GLU A 51 0.69 1.88 -3.44
C GLU A 51 1.19 2.28 -2.05
N GLU A 52 1.27 1.29 -1.14
CA GLU A 52 2.02 1.42 0.10
C GLU A 52 3.52 1.50 -0.19
N MET A 53 3.92 2.65 -0.72
CA MET A 53 5.29 3.01 -1.01
C MET A 53 5.45 4.51 -0.79
N SER A 54 6.70 4.96 -0.60
CA SER A 54 7.08 6.37 -0.64
C SER A 54 8.28 6.54 -1.59
N SER A 55 8.54 7.77 -2.00
CA SER A 55 9.70 8.08 -2.84
C SER A 55 11.04 7.65 -2.22
N ASP A 56 11.11 7.71 -0.90
CA ASP A 56 12.33 7.40 -0.16
C ASP A 56 12.62 5.90 -0.18
N VAL A 57 11.56 5.08 0.02
CA VAL A 57 11.65 3.61 0.01
C VAL A 57 12.10 3.09 -1.36
N LEU A 58 11.77 3.79 -2.46
CA LEU A 58 12.29 3.44 -3.79
C LEU A 58 13.82 3.52 -3.84
N GLY A 59 14.41 4.51 -3.16
CA GLY A 59 15.86 4.65 -3.03
C GLY A 59 16.50 3.45 -2.33
N ASP A 60 15.86 2.91 -1.27
CA ASP A 60 16.33 1.73 -0.55
C ASP A 60 16.37 0.49 -1.46
N PHE A 61 15.39 0.37 -2.36
CA PHE A 61 15.32 -0.69 -3.37
C PHE A 61 16.15 -0.39 -4.63
N ARG A 62 16.79 0.77 -4.73
CA ARG A 62 17.57 1.22 -5.90
C ARG A 62 16.76 1.21 -7.20
N VAL A 63 15.48 1.51 -7.12
CA VAL A 63 14.58 1.59 -8.28
C VAL A 63 14.02 3.00 -8.43
N THR A 64 13.67 3.39 -9.65
CA THR A 64 13.09 4.70 -9.94
C THR A 64 11.56 4.67 -9.97
N ALA A 65 10.99 3.50 -10.14
CA ALA A 65 9.55 3.28 -10.18
C ALA A 65 9.22 1.83 -9.83
N THR A 66 8.07 1.62 -9.19
CA THR A 66 7.53 0.29 -8.93
C THR A 66 6.96 -0.35 -10.20
N VAL A 67 6.70 -1.66 -10.14
CA VAL A 67 6.02 -2.40 -11.23
C VAL A 67 4.65 -1.79 -11.53
N ALA A 68 3.91 -1.38 -10.49
CA ALA A 68 2.58 -0.80 -10.66
C ALA A 68 2.64 0.63 -11.21
N LYS A 69 3.63 1.45 -10.81
CA LYS A 69 3.86 2.78 -11.40
C LYS A 69 4.18 2.68 -12.89
N ALA A 70 5.08 1.77 -13.28
CA ALA A 70 5.41 1.54 -14.68
C ALA A 70 4.20 1.07 -15.51
N LEU A 71 3.33 0.22 -14.93
CA LEU A 71 2.05 -0.16 -15.54
C LEU A 71 1.11 1.04 -15.67
N ALA A 72 0.96 1.83 -14.62
CA ALA A 72 0.08 2.99 -14.59
C ALA A 72 0.44 4.00 -15.70
N ASP A 73 1.73 4.31 -15.85
CA ASP A 73 2.23 5.21 -16.90
C ASP A 73 1.93 4.67 -18.29
N ARG A 74 2.26 3.39 -18.55
CA ARG A 74 1.99 2.72 -19.84
C ARG A 74 0.49 2.69 -20.18
N LYS A 75 -0.38 2.56 -19.18
CA LYS A 75 -1.83 2.48 -19.35
C LYS A 75 -2.56 3.81 -19.15
N ARG A 76 -1.85 4.89 -18.86
CA ARG A 76 -2.38 6.23 -18.60
C ARG A 76 -3.44 6.21 -17.47
N VAL A 77 -3.17 5.45 -16.42
CA VAL A 77 -3.97 5.42 -15.18
C VAL A 77 -3.29 6.32 -14.15
N ALA A 78 -4.08 7.07 -13.39
CA ALA A 78 -3.53 7.86 -12.31
C ALA A 78 -2.87 6.96 -11.25
N HIS A 79 -1.74 7.41 -10.70
CA HIS A 79 -0.97 6.67 -9.71
C HIS A 79 -0.48 7.60 -8.60
N ARG A 80 -0.36 7.05 -7.38
CA ARG A 80 0.27 7.73 -6.25
C ARG A 80 0.85 6.72 -5.26
N TYR A 81 2.03 7.02 -4.74
CA TYR A 81 2.53 6.42 -3.51
C TYR A 81 1.79 7.04 -2.34
N VAL A 82 1.19 6.21 -1.48
CA VAL A 82 0.30 6.68 -0.42
C VAL A 82 0.87 6.53 0.99
N ASP A 83 2.05 5.94 1.14
CA ASP A 83 2.71 5.87 2.43
C ASP A 83 3.42 7.20 2.76
N LEU A 84 3.62 7.43 4.05
CA LEU A 84 4.34 8.60 4.57
C LEU A 84 5.81 8.53 4.17
N THR A 85 6.34 9.64 3.66
CA THR A 85 7.78 9.82 3.41
C THR A 85 8.57 9.85 4.72
N TRP A 86 9.87 9.66 4.66
CA TRP A 86 10.77 9.81 5.82
C TRP A 86 10.61 11.19 6.48
N GLN A 87 10.51 12.25 5.66
CA GLN A 87 10.32 13.60 6.14
C GLN A 87 9.01 13.76 6.92
N GLU A 88 7.90 13.22 6.37
CA GLU A 88 6.59 13.26 7.04
C GLU A 88 6.63 12.47 8.36
N ARG A 89 7.23 11.28 8.36
CA ARG A 89 7.38 10.47 9.58
C ARG A 89 8.23 11.18 10.63
N SER A 90 9.32 11.82 10.22
CA SER A 90 10.19 12.60 11.13
C SER A 90 9.46 13.80 11.70
N THR A 91 8.71 14.53 10.86
CA THR A 91 7.91 15.69 11.30
C THR A 91 6.84 15.28 12.32
N LEU A 92 6.27 14.09 12.18
CA LEU A 92 5.29 13.53 13.12
C LEU A 92 5.94 12.87 14.35
N GLY A 93 7.28 12.75 14.40
CA GLY A 93 7.99 12.05 15.47
C GLY A 93 7.78 10.54 15.49
N ILE A 94 7.32 9.95 14.38
CA ILE A 94 7.01 8.52 14.24
C ILE A 94 8.03 7.78 13.37
N ASP A 95 9.15 8.40 13.04
CA ASP A 95 10.28 7.68 12.47
C ASP A 95 10.91 6.73 13.51
N ARG A 96 11.65 5.72 13.02
CA ARG A 96 12.24 4.70 13.89
C ARG A 96 13.09 5.27 15.02
N PHE A 97 13.86 6.33 14.76
CA PHE A 97 14.70 6.96 15.78
C PHE A 97 13.87 7.77 16.76
N GLY A 98 12.84 8.46 16.29
CA GLY A 98 11.88 9.20 17.13
C GLY A 98 11.18 8.27 18.10
N LEU A 99 10.63 7.15 17.61
CA LEU A 99 9.95 6.15 18.43
C LEU A 99 10.88 5.54 19.49
N HIS A 100 12.11 5.21 19.11
CA HIS A 100 13.08 4.64 20.05
C HIS A 100 13.43 5.63 21.17
N ARG A 101 13.66 6.91 20.83
CA ARG A 101 13.90 7.98 21.83
C ARG A 101 12.71 8.16 22.76
N ILE A 102 11.48 8.17 22.23
CA ILE A 102 10.26 8.26 23.05
C ILE A 102 10.17 7.07 23.99
N GLY A 103 10.36 5.87 23.49
CA GLY A 103 10.31 4.65 24.29
C GLY A 103 11.33 4.63 25.42
N GLN A 104 12.58 5.02 25.14
CA GLN A 104 13.64 5.13 26.15
C GLN A 104 13.34 6.23 27.18
N ALA A 105 12.98 7.43 26.74
CA ALA A 105 12.71 8.56 27.61
C ALA A 105 11.51 8.29 28.54
N ALA A 106 10.49 7.56 28.07
CA ALA A 106 9.33 7.18 28.85
C ALA A 106 9.52 5.88 29.67
N GLY A 107 10.65 5.20 29.54
CA GLY A 107 10.92 3.95 30.24
C GLY A 107 9.95 2.82 29.85
N LEU A 108 9.53 2.75 28.58
CA LEU A 108 8.54 1.77 28.12
C LEU A 108 9.09 0.35 28.20
N SER A 109 8.24 -0.57 28.69
CA SER A 109 8.49 -2.00 28.55
C SER A 109 8.40 -2.44 27.10
N ALA A 110 8.93 -3.62 26.76
CA ALA A 110 8.85 -4.17 25.41
C ALA A 110 7.40 -4.28 24.89
N ALA A 111 6.44 -4.66 25.76
CA ALA A 111 5.03 -4.74 25.39
C ALA A 111 4.42 -3.35 25.08
N GLN A 112 4.79 -2.33 25.86
CA GLN A 112 4.34 -0.96 25.60
C GLN A 112 4.98 -0.38 24.33
N PHE A 113 6.24 -0.70 24.07
CA PHE A 113 6.91 -0.29 22.85
C PHE A 113 6.27 -0.93 21.62
N ALA A 114 5.97 -2.24 21.66
CA ALA A 114 5.24 -2.94 20.59
C ALA A 114 3.83 -2.33 20.35
N ALA A 115 3.13 -1.93 21.41
CA ALA A 115 1.85 -1.23 21.28
C ALA A 115 2.00 0.14 20.60
N LEU A 116 3.08 0.87 20.90
CA LEU A 116 3.40 2.14 20.24
C LEU A 116 3.70 1.94 18.75
N GLU A 117 4.53 0.95 18.40
CA GLU A 117 4.82 0.60 17.01
C GLU A 117 3.53 0.27 16.24
N LYS A 118 2.65 -0.52 16.83
CA LYS A 118 1.34 -0.84 16.25
C LYS A 118 0.48 0.41 16.03
N ALA A 119 0.43 1.33 16.99
CA ALA A 119 -0.31 2.58 16.84
C ALA A 119 0.23 3.45 15.69
N VAL A 120 1.54 3.42 15.46
CA VAL A 120 2.17 4.10 14.32
C VAL A 120 1.80 3.45 12.99
N GLU A 121 1.76 2.12 12.91
CA GLU A 121 1.26 1.43 11.71
C GLU A 121 -0.19 1.82 11.42
N GLU A 122 -1.04 1.85 12.43
CA GLU A 122 -2.43 2.27 12.29
C GLU A 122 -2.59 3.71 11.81
N LEU A 123 -1.72 4.61 12.26
CA LEU A 123 -1.67 6.00 11.80
C LEU A 123 -1.28 6.08 10.31
N ARG A 124 -0.30 5.30 9.87
CA ARG A 124 0.10 5.23 8.47
C ARG A 124 -1.05 4.75 7.58
N GLU A 125 -1.75 3.70 7.99
CA GLU A 125 -2.92 3.16 7.27
C GLU A 125 -4.06 4.19 7.17
N CYS A 126 -4.28 4.99 8.21
CA CYS A 126 -5.20 6.12 8.15
C CYS A 126 -4.73 7.20 7.14
N ALA A 127 -3.43 7.47 7.06
CA ALA A 127 -2.89 8.39 6.05
C ALA A 127 -3.11 7.86 4.62
N TRP A 128 -2.95 6.56 4.39
CA TRP A 128 -3.26 5.96 3.07
C TRP A 128 -4.73 6.12 2.72
N LEU A 129 -5.64 5.83 3.67
CA LEU A 129 -7.08 6.04 3.49
C LEU A 129 -7.37 7.47 3.04
N VAL A 130 -6.86 8.47 3.77
CA VAL A 130 -7.08 9.90 3.44
C VAL A 130 -6.56 10.22 2.05
N ARG A 131 -5.33 9.81 1.72
CA ARG A 131 -4.71 10.07 0.41
C ARG A 131 -5.44 9.42 -0.76
N VAL A 132 -6.04 8.25 -0.53
CA VAL A 132 -6.89 7.59 -1.53
C VAL A 132 -8.22 8.32 -1.67
N LEU A 133 -8.87 8.71 -0.58
CA LEU A 133 -10.12 9.48 -0.61
C LEU A 133 -9.95 10.81 -1.34
N ASP A 134 -8.86 11.53 -1.07
CA ASP A 134 -8.52 12.82 -1.69
C ASP A 134 -8.34 12.70 -3.22
N SER A 135 -7.98 11.54 -3.73
CA SER A 135 -7.86 11.34 -5.17
C SER A 135 -9.16 11.53 -5.93
N ASN A 136 -10.28 11.28 -5.26
CA ASN A 136 -11.64 11.27 -5.81
C ASN A 136 -11.79 10.49 -7.14
N LYS A 137 -10.98 9.45 -7.34
CA LYS A 137 -10.95 8.62 -8.56
C LYS A 137 -11.30 7.18 -8.22
N TRP A 138 -12.42 6.69 -8.71
CA TRP A 138 -12.94 5.35 -8.42
C TRP A 138 -13.22 4.56 -9.69
N PRO A 139 -13.05 3.24 -9.72
CA PRO A 139 -12.49 2.37 -8.67
C PRO A 139 -10.97 2.54 -8.49
N VAL A 140 -10.48 2.20 -7.29
CA VAL A 140 -9.06 2.23 -6.89
C VAL A 140 -8.52 0.81 -6.77
N LEU A 141 -7.31 0.57 -7.27
CA LEU A 141 -6.48 -0.57 -6.89
C LEU A 141 -5.49 -0.08 -5.84
N LEU A 142 -5.59 -0.60 -4.61
CA LEU A 142 -4.63 -0.35 -3.55
C LEU A 142 -3.73 -1.58 -3.38
N ILE A 143 -2.43 -1.37 -3.49
CA ILE A 143 -1.40 -2.41 -3.35
C ILE A 143 -0.66 -2.14 -2.05
N CYS A 144 -0.61 -3.13 -1.17
CA CYS A 144 0.01 -3.00 0.15
C CYS A 144 0.66 -4.32 0.60
N GLY A 145 1.40 -4.26 1.69
CA GLY A 145 1.86 -5.46 2.40
C GLY A 145 0.66 -6.33 2.81
N ALA A 146 0.80 -7.65 2.68
CA ALA A 146 -0.30 -8.59 2.94
C ALA A 146 -0.91 -8.45 4.34
N ASN A 147 -0.08 -8.09 5.34
CA ASN A 147 -0.52 -7.90 6.73
C ASN A 147 -1.49 -6.72 6.91
N HIS A 148 -1.42 -5.72 6.03
CA HIS A 148 -2.26 -4.53 6.10
C HIS A 148 -3.63 -4.70 5.43
N ALA A 149 -3.75 -5.65 4.49
CA ALA A 149 -4.94 -5.79 3.65
C ALA A 149 -6.26 -5.93 4.43
N PRO A 150 -6.36 -6.75 5.51
CA PRO A 150 -7.62 -6.88 6.26
C PRO A 150 -8.04 -5.58 6.96
N ARG A 151 -7.06 -4.85 7.55
CA ARG A 151 -7.36 -3.60 8.24
C ARG A 151 -7.72 -2.49 7.26
N ILE A 152 -7.03 -2.40 6.15
CA ILE A 152 -7.35 -1.45 5.08
C ILE A 152 -8.76 -1.70 4.52
N GLN A 153 -9.16 -2.97 4.33
CA GLN A 153 -10.53 -3.30 3.94
C GLN A 153 -11.54 -2.79 4.96
N TYR A 154 -11.28 -3.03 6.24
CA TYR A 154 -12.12 -2.53 7.33
C TYR A 154 -12.25 -1.00 7.29
N LEU A 155 -11.13 -0.27 7.19
CA LEU A 155 -11.12 1.19 7.18
C LEU A 155 -11.94 1.77 6.02
N PHE A 156 -11.79 1.25 4.80
CA PHE A 156 -12.59 1.72 3.66
C PHE A 156 -14.07 1.41 3.82
N ASN A 157 -14.42 0.23 4.32
CA ASN A 157 -15.82 -0.12 4.57
C ASN A 157 -16.46 0.79 5.63
N THR A 158 -15.70 1.17 6.67
CA THR A 158 -16.17 2.08 7.73
C THR A 158 -16.53 3.46 7.19
N VAL A 159 -15.84 3.95 6.17
CA VAL A 159 -16.15 5.23 5.52
C VAL A 159 -17.09 5.07 4.32
N GLY A 160 -17.80 3.96 4.21
CA GLY A 160 -18.82 3.72 3.18
C GLY A 160 -18.26 3.43 1.78
N LYS A 161 -16.97 3.04 1.66
CA LYS A 161 -16.34 2.63 0.40
C LYS A 161 -16.25 1.11 0.37
N LEU A 162 -17.09 0.45 -0.43
CA LEU A 162 -17.05 -1.02 -0.56
C LEU A 162 -15.66 -1.46 -1.01
N ALA A 163 -14.92 -2.11 -0.12
CA ALA A 163 -13.59 -2.63 -0.34
C ALA A 163 -13.59 -4.17 -0.38
N VAL A 164 -12.86 -4.74 -1.32
CA VAL A 164 -12.67 -6.18 -1.45
C VAL A 164 -11.18 -6.51 -1.54
N ILE A 165 -10.75 -7.57 -0.88
CA ILE A 165 -9.42 -8.15 -1.07
C ILE A 165 -9.53 -9.08 -2.27
N GLU A 166 -8.91 -8.72 -3.41
CA GLU A 166 -8.90 -9.55 -4.62
C GLU A 166 -7.89 -10.68 -4.51
N VAL A 167 -6.70 -10.38 -3.98
CA VAL A 167 -5.66 -11.33 -3.67
C VAL A 167 -4.95 -10.86 -2.39
N ASN A 168 -4.74 -11.76 -1.46
CA ASN A 168 -3.89 -11.51 -0.31
C ASN A 168 -2.65 -12.40 -0.35
N ASP A 169 -1.53 -11.85 0.11
CA ASP A 169 -0.23 -12.53 0.15
C ASP A 169 0.21 -13.09 -1.22
N TYR A 170 0.06 -12.25 -2.26
CA TYR A 170 0.54 -12.63 -3.57
C TYR A 170 2.05 -12.76 -3.59
N GLU A 171 2.49 -13.96 -3.96
CA GLU A 171 3.87 -14.31 -4.22
C GLU A 171 4.01 -14.79 -5.65
N ALA A 172 4.92 -14.18 -6.41
CA ALA A 172 5.18 -14.64 -7.77
C ALA A 172 5.81 -16.04 -7.73
N GLN A 173 5.18 -16.98 -8.38
CA GLN A 173 5.73 -18.35 -8.52
C GLN A 173 7.06 -18.31 -9.25
N PRO A 174 8.03 -19.18 -8.91
CA PRO A 174 9.34 -19.24 -9.57
C PRO A 174 9.25 -19.57 -11.05
#